data_8763b819bab3f4d8e265c2a281d05417
#
_entry.id   8763b819bab3f4d8e265c2a281d05417
#
_cell.length_a   1.000
_cell.length_b   1.000
_cell.length_c   1.000
_cell.angle_alpha   90.00
_cell.angle_beta   90.00
_cell.angle_gamma   90.00
#
_symmetry.space_group_name_H-M   'P 1'
#
loop_
_entity.id
_entity.type
_entity.pdbx_description
1 polymer ?
#
loop_
_entity_poly.entity_id
_entity_poly.type
_entity_poly.pdbx_seq_one_letter_code
_entity_poly.pdbx_strand_id
1 'polypeptide(L)'
;HLDSAAGVAGFIKTVLSLHHRTLVPTVHFTTPSPRIDWDSSPFYVNAETRAWETDRLPLRAGVSAFGIGGTNAHVVLEEAPPRVHGQSDSGPRVVPLSARSPEALRAAVRRLADHLEAHPGLPLDDVAGTLQLGREAFRHRAALVASDTGEARELLAAGDPTHLVIGDAGEPVDGYVFLFPGGGAQYLGMARDLHRRYPAFRQEVDRGLDLLREREGVDLRPIWFAEPDDAAANDAFQRPSVQLPALFILEMGLARHLMRWGFEPTALIGHSLGENTAACLAGVVNYEDALGLVALRGRLFDDAAPGGMLSVTADPDTVRARLGPTLDLAAVNGPEQCTVSGPREAIDALAAKLDSEGIDARVVPIDIAAHSSLVEPLLEPFEAYLRSLELHPPQIPFLSNRTGTWITDDEATDPAYWAAHL
;
A
#
# COMPACT_ATOMS: atom_id res chain seq x y z
N HIS A 1 4.19 52.07 -25.64
CA HIS A 1 3.41 51.72 -24.47
C HIS A 1 2.66 50.37 -24.72
N LEU A 2 2.67 49.48 -23.76
CA LEU A 2 2.04 48.18 -23.88
C LEU A 2 0.58 48.14 -23.42
N ASP A 3 0.03 49.32 -23.11
CA ASP A 3 -1.34 49.53 -22.67
C ASP A 3 -1.73 48.52 -21.52
N SER A 4 -2.76 47.71 -21.71
CA SER A 4 -3.22 46.75 -20.71
C SER A 4 -2.17 45.73 -20.28
N ALA A 5 -1.16 45.46 -21.12
CA ALA A 5 -0.09 44.50 -20.83
C ALA A 5 1.13 45.11 -20.09
N ALA A 6 1.12 46.44 -19.83
CA ALA A 6 2.28 47.14 -19.26
C ALA A 6 2.63 46.61 -17.83
N GLY A 7 1.60 46.35 -17.00
CA GLY A 7 1.78 45.80 -15.65
C GLY A 7 2.35 44.41 -15.66
N VAL A 8 1.86 43.55 -16.57
CA VAL A 8 2.36 42.15 -16.71
C VAL A 8 3.80 42.13 -17.22
N ALA A 9 4.16 43.02 -18.16
CA ALA A 9 5.57 43.13 -18.63
C ALA A 9 6.51 43.55 -17.48
N GLY A 10 6.10 44.52 -16.64
CA GLY A 10 6.84 44.91 -15.45
C GLY A 10 6.98 43.76 -14.43
N PHE A 11 5.90 43.02 -14.24
CA PHE A 11 5.89 41.83 -13.36
C PHE A 11 6.87 40.77 -13.84
N ILE A 12 6.80 40.34 -15.11
CA ILE A 12 7.72 39.35 -15.70
C ILE A 12 9.18 39.82 -15.59
N LYS A 13 9.45 41.09 -15.93
CA LYS A 13 10.79 41.68 -15.76
C LYS A 13 11.29 41.53 -14.33
N THR A 14 10.47 41.86 -13.37
CA THR A 14 10.83 41.80 -11.94
C THR A 14 11.05 40.35 -11.46
N VAL A 15 10.20 39.41 -11.86
CA VAL A 15 10.37 37.98 -11.56
C VAL A 15 11.70 37.46 -12.11
N LEU A 16 12.03 37.79 -13.36
CA LEU A 16 13.30 37.40 -13.97
C LEU A 16 14.50 38.08 -13.29
N SER A 17 14.35 39.33 -12.86
CA SER A 17 15.42 40.05 -12.12
C SER A 17 15.69 39.38 -10.76
N LEU A 18 14.64 38.96 -10.03
CA LEU A 18 14.78 38.19 -8.78
C LEU A 18 15.39 36.81 -9.03
N HIS A 19 14.89 36.10 -10.05
CA HIS A 19 15.36 34.75 -10.38
C HIS A 19 16.84 34.69 -10.77
N HIS A 20 17.28 35.68 -11.60
CA HIS A 20 18.67 35.76 -12.06
C HIS A 20 19.55 36.62 -11.15
N ARG A 21 19.00 37.18 -10.08
CA ARG A 21 19.69 38.13 -9.20
C ARG A 21 20.41 39.24 -9.97
N THR A 22 19.67 39.82 -10.93
CA THR A 22 20.23 40.81 -11.85
C THR A 22 19.29 42.00 -11.98
N LEU A 23 19.80 43.21 -11.75
CA LEU A 23 19.09 44.45 -12.00
C LEU A 23 19.37 44.87 -13.45
N VAL A 24 18.31 44.99 -14.24
CA VAL A 24 18.42 45.47 -15.64
C VAL A 24 18.18 46.96 -15.71
N PRO A 25 18.74 47.71 -16.72
CA PRO A 25 18.68 49.15 -16.80
C PRO A 25 17.27 49.66 -17.08
N THR A 26 17.02 50.89 -16.66
CA THR A 26 15.93 51.71 -17.18
C THR A 26 16.26 52.16 -18.58
N VAL A 27 15.55 51.63 -19.59
CA VAL A 27 15.80 51.91 -21.00
C VAL A 27 15.63 53.41 -21.31
N HIS A 28 16.53 53.97 -22.12
CA HIS A 28 16.49 55.37 -22.54
C HIS A 28 16.62 56.39 -21.40
N PHE A 29 17.11 55.99 -20.25
CA PHE A 29 17.43 56.91 -19.17
C PHE A 29 18.77 57.61 -19.47
N THR A 30 18.75 58.93 -19.56
CA THR A 30 19.96 59.71 -19.84
C THR A 30 20.22 60.74 -18.72
N THR A 31 19.18 61.38 -18.21
CA THR A 31 19.32 62.42 -17.20
C THR A 31 18.18 62.37 -16.19
N PRO A 32 18.51 62.41 -14.92
CA PRO A 32 17.48 62.42 -13.87
C PRO A 32 16.67 63.72 -13.87
N SER A 33 15.43 63.66 -13.40
CA SER A 33 14.54 64.82 -13.27
C SER A 33 15.13 65.84 -12.31
N PRO A 34 15.28 67.12 -12.72
CA PRO A 34 15.78 68.17 -11.82
C PRO A 34 14.79 68.59 -10.72
N ARG A 35 13.56 68.05 -10.73
CA ARG A 35 12.53 68.27 -9.71
C ARG A 35 12.65 67.32 -8.52
N ILE A 36 13.52 66.36 -8.56
CA ILE A 36 13.74 65.40 -7.50
C ILE A 36 15.16 65.66 -6.96
N ASP A 37 15.25 65.85 -5.64
CA ASP A 37 16.56 65.92 -4.96
C ASP A 37 17.08 64.49 -4.78
N TRP A 38 17.87 64.05 -5.75
CA TRP A 38 18.44 62.73 -5.79
C TRP A 38 19.54 62.54 -4.75
N ASP A 39 20.23 63.58 -4.35
CA ASP A 39 21.33 63.50 -3.38
C ASP A 39 20.84 63.18 -1.97
N SER A 40 19.64 63.64 -1.61
CA SER A 40 18.99 63.35 -0.33
C SER A 40 18.03 62.15 -0.42
N SER A 41 17.78 61.62 -1.60
CA SER A 41 16.85 60.51 -1.81
C SER A 41 17.40 59.16 -1.43
N PRO A 42 16.68 58.28 -0.77
CA PRO A 42 17.09 56.87 -0.60
C PRO A 42 16.95 56.06 -1.90
N PHE A 43 16.41 56.68 -2.97
CA PHE A 43 16.20 56.00 -4.27
C PHE A 43 17.20 56.47 -5.29
N TYR A 44 17.47 55.61 -6.27
CA TYR A 44 18.27 55.92 -7.44
C TYR A 44 17.65 55.23 -8.67
N VAL A 45 17.94 55.72 -9.86
CA VAL A 45 17.54 55.09 -11.10
C VAL A 45 18.64 54.09 -11.53
N ASN A 46 18.25 52.83 -11.68
CA ASN A 46 19.16 51.83 -12.20
C ASN A 46 19.37 52.01 -13.70
N ALA A 47 20.55 52.53 -14.10
CA ALA A 47 20.86 52.86 -15.48
C ALA A 47 21.73 51.78 -16.20
N GLU A 48 22.26 50.80 -15.46
CA GLU A 48 23.16 49.80 -15.98
C GLU A 48 22.76 48.39 -15.51
N THR A 49 23.13 47.37 -16.29
CA THR A 49 22.97 45.98 -15.85
C THR A 49 23.98 45.66 -14.76
N ARG A 50 23.54 45.19 -13.61
CA ARG A 50 24.40 44.82 -12.50
C ARG A 50 23.84 43.67 -11.69
N ALA A 51 24.71 42.98 -10.95
CA ALA A 51 24.32 41.98 -10.00
C ALA A 51 23.43 42.61 -8.89
N TRP A 52 22.41 41.92 -8.49
CA TRP A 52 21.56 42.32 -7.35
C TRP A 52 22.10 41.69 -6.08
N GLU A 53 23.08 42.32 -5.49
CA GLU A 53 23.76 41.87 -4.26
C GLU A 53 23.26 42.68 -3.07
N THR A 54 22.99 41.98 -1.98
CA THR A 54 22.56 42.58 -0.70
C THR A 54 22.72 41.57 0.45
N ASP A 55 23.02 42.07 1.62
CA ASP A 55 23.03 41.30 2.87
C ASP A 55 21.63 41.08 3.43
N ARG A 56 20.59 41.71 2.86
CA ARG A 56 19.21 41.61 3.28
C ARG A 56 18.46 40.59 2.42
N LEU A 57 18.46 39.36 2.83
CA LEU A 57 17.73 38.27 2.19
C LEU A 57 16.40 37.98 2.92
N PRO A 58 15.37 37.48 2.24
CA PRO A 58 15.28 37.29 0.79
C PRO A 58 15.17 38.60 0.02
N LEU A 59 15.56 38.61 -1.28
CA LEU A 59 15.38 39.75 -2.16
C LEU A 59 13.90 40.08 -2.33
N ARG A 60 13.55 41.37 -2.31
CA ARG A 60 12.15 41.84 -2.47
C ARG A 60 12.07 42.95 -3.50
N ALA A 61 10.97 42.96 -4.23
CA ALA A 61 10.67 43.99 -5.21
C ALA A 61 9.18 44.34 -5.21
N GLY A 62 8.86 45.59 -5.54
CA GLY A 62 7.51 46.05 -5.78
C GLY A 62 7.27 46.36 -7.26
N VAL A 63 6.10 46.01 -7.77
CA VAL A 63 5.64 46.40 -9.11
C VAL A 63 4.32 47.15 -8.99
N SER A 64 4.31 48.36 -9.53
CA SER A 64 3.09 49.21 -9.58
C SER A 64 2.62 49.35 -11.01
N ALA A 65 1.33 49.24 -11.23
CA ALA A 65 0.67 49.53 -12.51
C ALA A 65 -0.51 50.46 -12.26
N PHE A 66 -0.55 51.58 -12.97
CA PHE A 66 -1.56 52.60 -12.81
C PHE A 66 -2.37 52.78 -14.11
N GLY A 67 -3.67 52.48 -14.07
CA GLY A 67 -4.58 52.64 -15.19
C GLY A 67 -5.16 54.07 -15.28
N ILE A 68 -5.34 54.60 -16.49
CA ILE A 68 -5.87 55.94 -16.74
C ILE A 68 -7.30 56.11 -16.15
N GLY A 69 -8.07 55.03 -16.04
CA GLY A 69 -9.43 55.06 -15.42
C GLY A 69 -9.44 54.95 -13.91
N GLY A 70 -8.28 54.97 -13.22
CA GLY A 70 -8.18 54.88 -11.76
C GLY A 70 -8.02 53.44 -11.23
N THR A 71 -7.94 52.44 -12.08
CA THR A 71 -7.65 51.07 -11.68
C THR A 71 -6.14 50.93 -11.44
N ASN A 72 -5.74 50.79 -10.18
CA ASN A 72 -4.35 50.69 -9.75
C ASN A 72 -4.09 49.34 -9.14
N ALA A 73 -2.92 48.79 -9.41
CA ALA A 73 -2.44 47.55 -8.79
C ALA A 73 -1.02 47.74 -8.27
N HIS A 74 -0.74 47.16 -7.13
CA HIS A 74 0.63 47.01 -6.59
C HIS A 74 0.82 45.62 -6.08
N VAL A 75 1.92 44.97 -6.45
CA VAL A 75 2.30 43.68 -5.96
C VAL A 75 3.71 43.72 -5.38
N VAL A 76 3.91 42.99 -4.29
CA VAL A 76 5.21 42.78 -3.68
C VAL A 76 5.66 41.36 -4.04
N LEU A 77 6.86 41.23 -4.54
CA LEU A 77 7.49 39.97 -4.93
C LEU A 77 8.67 39.69 -4.00
N GLU A 78 8.86 38.44 -3.68
CA GLU A 78 9.97 37.98 -2.88
C GLU A 78 10.70 36.84 -3.61
N GLU A 79 12.01 36.77 -3.44
CA GLU A 79 12.83 35.68 -3.95
C GLU A 79 12.31 34.34 -3.37
N ALA A 80 12.20 33.32 -4.22
CA ALA A 80 11.80 32.01 -3.75
C ALA A 80 12.79 31.44 -2.72
N PRO A 81 12.31 30.76 -1.70
CA PRO A 81 13.21 30.11 -0.74
C PRO A 81 14.10 29.10 -1.46
N PRO A 82 15.31 28.85 -0.96
CA PRO A 82 16.18 27.82 -1.50
C PRO A 82 15.46 26.47 -1.50
N ARG A 83 15.55 25.73 -2.59
CA ARG A 83 15.01 24.36 -2.61
C ARG A 83 15.84 23.53 -1.66
N VAL A 84 15.24 23.09 -0.56
CA VAL A 84 15.81 22.06 0.28
C VAL A 84 15.45 20.73 -0.39
N HIS A 85 16.40 20.13 -1.07
CA HIS A 85 16.26 18.72 -1.47
C HIS A 85 16.25 17.91 -0.18
N GLY A 86 15.14 17.27 0.14
CA GLY A 86 15.08 16.31 1.22
C GLY A 86 16.12 15.20 0.99
N GLN A 87 16.62 14.60 2.05
CA GLN A 87 17.39 13.37 1.89
C GLN A 87 16.43 12.37 1.22
N SER A 88 16.79 11.94 0.01
CA SER A 88 16.06 10.89 -0.69
C SER A 88 16.17 9.62 0.13
N ASP A 89 15.06 9.20 0.72
CA ASP A 89 14.96 7.86 1.29
C ASP A 89 14.94 6.90 0.12
N SER A 90 16.00 6.12 -0.04
CA SER A 90 16.15 5.19 -1.16
C SER A 90 15.06 4.11 -1.11
N GLY A 91 14.12 4.15 -2.03
CA GLY A 91 13.10 3.14 -2.13
C GLY A 91 12.03 3.44 -3.18
N PRO A 92 11.18 2.46 -3.50
CA PRO A 92 10.19 2.60 -4.56
C PRO A 92 9.21 3.74 -4.30
N ARG A 93 8.85 4.46 -5.37
CA ARG A 93 7.87 5.54 -5.39
C ARG A 93 6.78 5.24 -6.41
N VAL A 94 5.56 5.57 -6.05
CA VAL A 94 4.45 5.56 -7.00
C VAL A 94 4.52 6.84 -7.83
N VAL A 95 4.58 6.69 -9.15
CA VAL A 95 4.61 7.78 -10.13
C VAL A 95 3.26 7.79 -10.85
N PRO A 96 2.27 8.60 -10.40
CA PRO A 96 0.95 8.67 -11.00
C PRO A 96 0.92 9.69 -12.14
N LEU A 97 0.15 9.37 -13.18
CA LEU A 97 -0.18 10.27 -14.27
C LEU A 97 -1.67 10.25 -14.51
N SER A 98 -2.24 11.38 -14.94
CA SER A 98 -3.64 11.41 -15.34
C SER A 98 -3.90 12.42 -16.46
N ALA A 99 -4.98 12.23 -17.19
CA ALA A 99 -5.39 13.13 -18.24
C ALA A 99 -6.90 13.05 -18.50
N ARG A 100 -7.42 14.02 -19.27
CA ARG A 100 -8.85 14.10 -19.63
C ARG A 100 -9.23 13.14 -20.74
N SER A 101 -8.26 12.60 -21.48
CA SER A 101 -8.50 11.60 -22.52
C SER A 101 -7.38 10.55 -22.57
N PRO A 102 -7.63 9.36 -23.12
CA PRO A 102 -6.60 8.33 -23.30
C PRO A 102 -5.42 8.81 -24.14
N GLU A 103 -5.65 9.63 -25.17
CA GLU A 103 -4.62 10.20 -26.04
C GLU A 103 -3.73 11.16 -25.28
N ALA A 104 -4.34 12.04 -24.47
CA ALA A 104 -3.62 12.99 -23.63
C ALA A 104 -2.80 12.26 -22.56
N LEU A 105 -3.32 11.16 -22.00
CA LEU A 105 -2.58 10.33 -21.07
C LEU A 105 -1.35 9.68 -21.71
N ARG A 106 -1.53 9.05 -22.90
CA ARG A 106 -0.38 8.50 -23.65
C ARG A 106 0.67 9.55 -23.98
N ALA A 107 0.22 10.77 -24.31
CA ALA A 107 1.14 11.88 -24.55
C ALA A 107 1.84 12.34 -23.26
N ALA A 108 1.17 12.33 -22.12
CA ALA A 108 1.77 12.65 -20.82
C ALA A 108 2.83 11.63 -20.41
N VAL A 109 2.56 10.32 -20.60
CA VAL A 109 3.53 9.24 -20.36
C VAL A 109 4.79 9.44 -21.19
N ARG A 110 4.66 9.65 -22.50
CA ARG A 110 5.83 9.91 -23.36
C ARG A 110 6.60 11.16 -22.95
N ARG A 111 5.90 12.28 -22.71
CA ARG A 111 6.57 13.54 -22.30
C ARG A 111 7.31 13.40 -20.98
N LEU A 112 6.79 12.60 -20.05
CA LEU A 112 7.52 12.34 -18.81
C LEU A 112 8.77 11.49 -19.08
N ALA A 113 8.69 10.45 -19.91
CA ALA A 113 9.84 9.64 -20.29
C ALA A 113 10.93 10.52 -20.94
N ASP A 114 10.56 11.34 -21.94
CA ASP A 114 11.46 12.26 -22.63
C ASP A 114 12.10 13.28 -21.65
N HIS A 115 11.31 13.77 -20.70
CA HIS A 115 11.78 14.71 -19.69
C HIS A 115 12.80 14.08 -18.74
N LEU A 116 12.57 12.86 -18.30
CA LEU A 116 13.51 12.13 -17.43
C LEU A 116 14.79 11.75 -18.18
N GLU A 117 14.69 11.45 -19.48
CA GLU A 117 15.87 11.24 -20.33
C GLU A 117 16.72 12.50 -20.46
N ALA A 118 16.09 13.65 -20.64
CA ALA A 118 16.78 14.95 -20.75
C ALA A 118 17.34 15.44 -19.39
N HIS A 119 16.84 14.93 -18.28
CA HIS A 119 17.20 15.36 -16.92
C HIS A 119 17.52 14.18 -15.99
N PRO A 120 18.55 13.39 -16.25
CA PRO A 120 18.85 12.16 -15.50
C PRO A 120 19.24 12.39 -14.03
N GLY A 121 19.53 13.63 -13.65
CA GLY A 121 19.86 14.01 -12.28
C GLY A 121 18.66 14.43 -11.41
N LEU A 122 17.42 14.37 -11.92
CA LEU A 122 16.24 14.68 -11.13
C LEU A 122 16.00 13.57 -10.08
N PRO A 123 15.83 13.93 -8.79
CA PRO A 123 15.43 12.96 -7.77
C PRO A 123 14.02 12.42 -8.07
N LEU A 124 13.83 11.10 -7.97
CA LEU A 124 12.52 10.49 -8.19
C LEU A 124 11.49 11.00 -7.16
N ASP A 125 11.91 11.32 -5.95
CA ASP A 125 11.06 11.90 -4.90
C ASP A 125 10.43 13.23 -5.33
N ASP A 126 11.20 14.11 -5.98
CA ASP A 126 10.71 15.40 -6.49
C ASP A 126 9.71 15.20 -7.64
N VAL A 127 9.98 14.23 -8.51
CA VAL A 127 9.09 13.86 -9.64
C VAL A 127 7.79 13.28 -9.10
N ALA A 128 7.87 12.25 -8.26
CA ALA A 128 6.70 11.58 -7.68
C ALA A 128 5.87 12.54 -6.82
N GLY A 129 6.51 13.31 -5.93
CA GLY A 129 5.84 14.30 -5.10
C GLY A 129 5.13 15.38 -5.91
N THR A 130 5.75 15.87 -6.99
CA THR A 130 5.12 16.83 -7.90
C THR A 130 3.88 16.26 -8.57
N LEU A 131 3.93 15.00 -9.01
CA LEU A 131 2.81 14.34 -9.67
C LEU A 131 1.69 13.98 -8.71
N GLN A 132 2.03 13.55 -7.49
CA GLN A 132 1.06 13.18 -6.46
C GLN A 132 0.33 14.39 -5.86
N LEU A 133 1.06 15.46 -5.55
CA LEU A 133 0.54 16.60 -4.80
C LEU A 133 0.27 17.83 -5.66
N GLY A 134 1.00 17.99 -6.77
CA GLY A 134 0.98 19.18 -7.60
C GLY A 134 0.19 19.05 -8.91
N ARG A 135 -0.54 17.96 -9.11
CA ARG A 135 -1.34 17.76 -10.33
C ARG A 135 -2.75 17.32 -9.99
N GLU A 136 -3.70 17.79 -10.80
CA GLU A 136 -5.09 17.37 -10.72
C GLU A 136 -5.23 15.92 -11.17
N ALA A 137 -6.03 15.14 -10.45
CA ALA A 137 -6.31 13.75 -10.76
C ALA A 137 -7.52 13.67 -11.70
N PHE A 138 -7.26 13.44 -12.99
CA PHE A 138 -8.27 13.25 -14.02
C PHE A 138 -8.73 11.78 -14.11
N ARG A 139 -9.76 11.55 -14.92
CA ARG A 139 -10.42 10.24 -15.08
C ARG A 139 -9.49 9.16 -15.63
N HIS A 140 -8.77 9.43 -16.74
CA HIS A 140 -7.82 8.46 -17.30
C HIS A 140 -6.51 8.53 -16.55
N ARG A 141 -6.09 7.41 -15.98
CA ARG A 141 -4.96 7.33 -15.06
C ARG A 141 -3.94 6.31 -15.51
N ALA A 142 -2.70 6.58 -15.20
CA ALA A 142 -1.60 5.63 -15.29
C ALA A 142 -0.77 5.71 -14.00
N ALA A 143 -0.22 4.61 -13.57
CA ALA A 143 0.69 4.57 -12.45
C ALA A 143 1.77 3.51 -12.66
N LEU A 144 2.98 3.80 -12.20
CA LEU A 144 4.05 2.83 -12.08
C LEU A 144 4.74 2.97 -10.72
N VAL A 145 5.48 1.95 -10.34
CA VAL A 145 6.36 1.96 -9.18
C VAL A 145 7.78 1.84 -9.67
N ALA A 146 8.66 2.75 -9.22
CA ALA A 146 10.08 2.73 -9.56
C ALA A 146 10.93 3.12 -8.35
N SER A 147 12.15 2.62 -8.30
CA SER A 147 13.11 2.88 -7.21
C SER A 147 14.02 4.08 -7.51
N ASP A 148 14.20 4.43 -8.76
CA ASP A 148 14.97 5.58 -9.22
C ASP A 148 14.44 6.15 -10.54
N THR A 149 15.00 7.29 -10.94
CA THR A 149 14.58 8.02 -12.15
C THR A 149 14.91 7.26 -13.44
N GLY A 150 15.98 6.47 -13.45
CA GLY A 150 16.37 5.65 -14.59
C GLY A 150 15.36 4.54 -14.84
N GLU A 151 14.99 3.80 -13.79
CA GLU A 151 13.96 2.77 -13.85
C GLU A 151 12.61 3.36 -14.26
N ALA A 152 12.20 4.49 -13.66
CA ALA A 152 10.95 5.15 -14.03
C ALA A 152 10.92 5.50 -15.54
N ARG A 153 12.00 6.03 -16.07
CA ARG A 153 12.15 6.34 -17.51
C ARG A 153 11.98 5.08 -18.37
N GLU A 154 12.68 4.00 -18.01
CA GLU A 154 12.63 2.74 -18.77
C GLU A 154 11.23 2.13 -18.77
N LEU A 155 10.56 2.08 -17.62
CA LEU A 155 9.20 1.56 -17.50
C LEU A 155 8.18 2.40 -18.29
N LEU A 156 8.31 3.74 -18.25
CA LEU A 156 7.47 4.65 -19.05
C LEU A 156 7.68 4.46 -20.54
N ALA A 157 8.92 4.29 -20.98
CA ALA A 157 9.26 4.11 -22.39
C ALA A 157 8.82 2.73 -22.91
N ALA A 158 8.96 1.68 -22.12
CA ALA A 158 8.54 0.33 -22.46
C ALA A 158 7.00 0.21 -22.58
N GLY A 159 6.25 0.92 -21.72
CA GLY A 159 4.78 0.86 -21.72
C GLY A 159 4.22 -0.53 -21.42
N ASP A 160 4.99 -1.39 -20.74
CA ASP A 160 4.59 -2.74 -20.38
C ASP A 160 3.44 -2.71 -19.36
N PRO A 161 2.28 -3.30 -19.65
CA PRO A 161 1.12 -3.29 -18.76
C PRO A 161 1.34 -4.03 -17.43
N THR A 162 2.38 -4.84 -17.31
CA THR A 162 2.75 -5.47 -16.03
C THR A 162 3.38 -4.48 -15.04
N HIS A 163 3.94 -3.38 -15.54
CA HIS A 163 4.62 -2.36 -14.73
C HIS A 163 3.99 -0.98 -14.83
N LEU A 164 3.41 -0.63 -15.99
CA LEU A 164 2.65 0.60 -16.18
C LEU A 164 1.15 0.29 -16.22
N VAL A 165 0.53 0.37 -15.04
CA VAL A 165 -0.93 0.15 -14.92
C VAL A 165 -1.67 1.33 -15.51
N ILE A 166 -2.54 1.09 -16.48
CA ILE A 166 -3.40 2.10 -17.10
C ILE A 166 -4.85 1.74 -16.85
N GLY A 167 -5.64 2.72 -16.43
CA GLY A 167 -7.05 2.51 -16.11
C GLY A 167 -7.88 3.79 -16.23
N ASP A 168 -9.18 3.57 -16.11
CA ASP A 168 -10.16 4.64 -15.98
C ASP A 168 -10.63 4.68 -14.52
N ALA A 169 -10.59 5.85 -13.89
CA ALA A 169 -11.01 5.97 -12.50
C ALA A 169 -12.50 5.65 -12.27
N GLY A 170 -13.32 5.65 -13.35
CA GLY A 170 -14.73 5.38 -13.23
C GLY A 170 -15.48 6.36 -12.32
N GLU A 171 -16.59 5.89 -11.79
CA GLU A 171 -17.27 6.55 -10.68
C GLU A 171 -16.53 6.25 -9.36
N PRO A 172 -16.58 7.14 -8.36
CA PRO A 172 -16.03 6.85 -7.04
C PRO A 172 -16.60 5.54 -6.48
N VAL A 173 -15.74 4.68 -5.96
CA VAL A 173 -16.19 3.47 -5.24
C VAL A 173 -16.68 3.85 -3.85
N ASP A 174 -17.80 3.24 -3.43
CA ASP A 174 -18.42 3.53 -2.14
C ASP A 174 -17.67 2.89 -0.96
N GLY A 175 -16.59 2.14 -1.21
CA GLY A 175 -15.78 1.50 -0.18
C GLY A 175 -14.86 0.41 -0.74
N TYR A 176 -14.19 -0.26 0.17
CA TYR A 176 -13.21 -1.31 -0.12
C TYR A 176 -13.64 -2.63 0.52
N VAL A 177 -13.30 -3.74 -0.10
CA VAL A 177 -13.39 -5.06 0.53
C VAL A 177 -11.98 -5.51 0.86
N PHE A 178 -11.72 -5.81 2.13
CA PHE A 178 -10.44 -6.39 2.53
C PHE A 178 -10.54 -7.92 2.49
N LEU A 179 -9.53 -8.54 1.86
CA LEU A 179 -9.42 -9.98 1.75
C LEU A 179 -8.20 -10.45 2.53
N PHE A 180 -8.42 -11.39 3.45
CA PHE A 180 -7.36 -11.96 4.29
C PHE A 180 -7.11 -13.41 3.88
N PRO A 181 -5.89 -13.74 3.42
CA PRO A 181 -5.54 -15.11 3.05
C PRO A 181 -5.49 -16.02 4.28
N GLY A 182 -5.49 -17.31 4.04
CA GLY A 182 -5.18 -18.32 5.06
C GLY A 182 -3.74 -18.81 5.01
N GLY A 183 -3.47 -19.91 5.71
CA GLY A 183 -2.20 -20.61 5.66
C GLY A 183 -1.78 -20.96 4.23
N GLY A 184 -0.51 -20.77 3.91
CA GLY A 184 0.07 -20.93 2.58
C GLY A 184 0.51 -19.60 1.93
N ALA A 185 0.05 -18.46 2.44
CA ALA A 185 0.44 -17.13 1.93
C ALA A 185 1.73 -16.58 2.58
N GLN A 186 2.18 -17.16 3.68
CA GLN A 186 3.33 -16.70 4.45
C GLN A 186 4.67 -17.09 3.79
N TYR A 187 5.66 -16.24 4.01
CA TYR A 187 7.07 -16.53 3.65
C TYR A 187 8.03 -15.81 4.59
N LEU A 188 9.22 -16.35 4.71
CA LEU A 188 10.25 -15.78 5.59
C LEU A 188 10.61 -14.36 5.18
N GLY A 189 10.68 -13.44 6.14
CA GLY A 189 10.97 -12.02 5.89
C GLY A 189 9.82 -11.23 5.28
N MET A 190 8.59 -11.79 5.19
CA MET A 190 7.42 -11.06 4.71
C MET A 190 7.26 -9.73 5.45
N ALA A 191 6.98 -8.66 4.72
CA ALA A 191 6.82 -7.29 5.22
C ALA A 191 8.04 -6.68 5.94
N ARG A 192 9.25 -7.28 5.87
CA ARG A 192 10.48 -6.72 6.45
C ARG A 192 10.73 -5.28 6.00
N ASP A 193 10.55 -5.00 4.72
CA ASP A 193 10.77 -3.67 4.16
C ASP A 193 9.70 -2.66 4.62
N LEU A 194 8.45 -3.08 4.75
CA LEU A 194 7.39 -2.26 5.32
C LEU A 194 7.68 -1.94 6.79
N HIS A 195 8.09 -2.94 7.57
CA HIS A 195 8.46 -2.78 8.97
C HIS A 195 9.62 -1.78 9.16
N ARG A 196 10.64 -1.82 8.29
CA ARG A 196 11.74 -0.86 8.32
C ARG A 196 11.31 0.55 7.94
N ARG A 197 10.50 0.67 6.89
CA ARG A 197 10.18 1.94 6.23
C ARG A 197 9.05 2.72 6.89
N TYR A 198 8.01 2.03 7.37
CA TYR A 198 6.79 2.67 7.87
C TYR A 198 6.68 2.55 9.40
N PRO A 199 6.98 3.63 10.16
CA PRO A 199 6.97 3.57 11.63
C PRO A 199 5.60 3.15 12.22
N ALA A 200 4.51 3.59 11.61
CA ALA A 200 3.16 3.23 12.06
C ALA A 200 2.85 1.74 11.83
N PHE A 201 3.28 1.15 10.70
CA PHE A 201 3.15 -0.28 10.44
C PHE A 201 4.03 -1.08 11.41
N ARG A 202 5.30 -0.68 11.59
CA ARG A 202 6.22 -1.28 12.56
C ARG A 202 5.62 -1.35 13.95
N GLN A 203 5.02 -0.26 14.43
CA GLN A 203 4.40 -0.21 15.75
C GLN A 203 3.29 -1.26 15.94
N GLU A 204 2.46 -1.49 14.90
CA GLU A 204 1.41 -2.51 14.95
C GLU A 204 2.01 -3.93 14.99
N VAL A 205 3.00 -4.21 14.16
CA VAL A 205 3.69 -5.51 14.12
C VAL A 205 4.42 -5.78 15.43
N ASP A 206 5.20 -4.80 15.92
CA ASP A 206 5.95 -4.93 17.18
C ASP A 206 5.02 -5.16 18.38
N ARG A 207 3.85 -4.48 18.43
CA ARG A 207 2.82 -4.74 19.43
C ARG A 207 2.36 -6.19 19.43
N GLY A 208 2.08 -6.75 18.26
CA GLY A 208 1.67 -8.16 18.13
C GLY A 208 2.77 -9.12 18.59
N LEU A 209 4.02 -8.85 18.19
CA LEU A 209 5.17 -9.66 18.59
C LEU A 209 5.46 -9.59 20.09
N ASP A 210 5.31 -8.41 20.71
CA ASP A 210 5.47 -8.25 22.16
C ASP A 210 4.37 -8.99 22.93
N LEU A 211 3.11 -8.87 22.51
CA LEU A 211 1.98 -9.59 23.12
C LEU A 211 2.16 -11.10 23.02
N LEU A 212 2.59 -11.62 21.88
CA LEU A 212 2.84 -13.05 21.70
C LEU A 212 3.96 -13.54 22.62
N ARG A 213 5.04 -12.75 22.75
CA ARG A 213 6.13 -13.07 23.68
C ARG A 213 5.69 -13.02 25.14
N GLU A 214 4.90 -12.03 25.54
CA GLU A 214 4.47 -11.85 26.93
C GLU A 214 3.44 -12.91 27.36
N ARG A 215 2.48 -13.24 26.51
CA ARG A 215 1.40 -14.17 26.82
C ARG A 215 1.74 -15.64 26.56
N GLU A 216 2.46 -15.90 25.47
CA GLU A 216 2.71 -17.26 24.98
C GLU A 216 4.18 -17.69 25.14
N GLY A 217 5.06 -16.78 25.56
CA GLY A 217 6.51 -17.05 25.69
C GLY A 217 7.24 -17.24 24.38
N VAL A 218 6.64 -16.89 23.23
CA VAL A 218 7.17 -17.10 21.89
C VAL A 218 7.64 -15.79 21.29
N ASP A 219 8.94 -15.67 21.00
CA ASP A 219 9.48 -14.53 20.23
C ASP A 219 9.72 -14.95 18.78
N LEU A 220 8.91 -14.41 17.88
CA LEU A 220 9.01 -14.69 16.44
C LEU A 220 10.04 -13.84 15.71
N ARG A 221 10.58 -12.77 16.31
CA ARG A 221 11.50 -11.84 15.64
C ARG A 221 12.73 -12.52 15.06
N PRO A 222 13.44 -13.41 15.79
CA PRO A 222 14.62 -14.07 15.27
C PRO A 222 14.34 -14.96 14.06
N ILE A 223 13.12 -15.50 13.98
CA ILE A 223 12.68 -16.36 12.89
C ILE A 223 12.14 -15.50 11.75
N TRP A 224 11.15 -14.67 12.00
CA TRP A 224 10.45 -13.89 10.96
C TRP A 224 11.37 -12.94 10.19
N PHE A 225 12.29 -12.26 10.91
CA PHE A 225 13.21 -11.28 10.31
C PHE A 225 14.60 -11.86 9.98
N ALA A 226 14.78 -13.18 10.01
CA ALA A 226 15.98 -13.83 9.56
C ALA A 226 16.25 -13.62 8.06
N GLU A 227 17.48 -13.76 7.62
CA GLU A 227 17.80 -13.63 6.20
C GLU A 227 17.14 -14.77 5.39
N PRO A 228 16.78 -14.51 4.10
CA PRO A 228 16.03 -15.48 3.29
C PRO A 228 16.75 -16.82 3.06
N ASP A 229 18.07 -16.86 3.18
CA ASP A 229 18.92 -18.04 3.03
C ASP A 229 19.20 -18.78 4.35
N ASP A 230 18.65 -18.32 5.46
CA ASP A 230 18.74 -19.03 6.76
C ASP A 230 17.84 -20.26 6.75
N ALA A 231 18.48 -21.42 6.51
CA ALA A 231 17.78 -22.71 6.43
C ALA A 231 17.09 -23.10 7.74
N ALA A 232 17.69 -22.77 8.91
CA ALA A 232 17.10 -23.10 10.21
C ALA A 232 15.88 -22.23 10.50
N ALA A 233 15.93 -20.95 10.14
CA ALA A 233 14.79 -20.06 10.26
C ALA A 233 13.66 -20.44 9.29
N ASN A 234 13.99 -20.85 8.06
CA ASN A 234 13.02 -21.35 7.09
C ASN A 234 12.29 -22.60 7.62
N ASP A 235 13.02 -23.56 8.17
CA ASP A 235 12.43 -24.77 8.76
C ASP A 235 11.54 -24.42 9.97
N ALA A 236 12.03 -23.58 10.87
CA ALA A 236 11.24 -23.11 12.02
C ALA A 236 9.98 -22.34 11.59
N PHE A 237 10.05 -21.58 10.50
CA PHE A 237 8.92 -20.82 9.96
C PHE A 237 7.83 -21.70 9.33
N GLN A 238 8.14 -22.96 9.00
CA GLN A 238 7.14 -23.89 8.48
C GLN A 238 6.17 -24.41 9.56
N ARG A 239 6.52 -24.26 10.84
CA ARG A 239 5.63 -24.74 11.92
C ARG A 239 4.39 -23.85 12.05
N PRO A 240 3.19 -24.44 12.15
CA PRO A 240 1.93 -23.72 12.36
C PRO A 240 1.93 -22.75 13.55
N SER A 241 2.57 -23.13 14.66
CA SER A 241 2.72 -22.24 15.84
C SER A 241 3.53 -20.97 15.59
N VAL A 242 4.27 -20.92 14.48
CA VAL A 242 5.03 -19.75 14.01
C VAL A 242 4.29 -19.03 12.88
N GLN A 243 3.84 -19.78 11.89
CA GLN A 243 3.21 -19.24 10.68
C GLN A 243 1.91 -18.49 10.97
N LEU A 244 1.00 -19.12 11.73
CA LEU A 244 -0.35 -18.58 11.91
C LEU A 244 -0.33 -17.27 12.71
N PRO A 245 0.37 -17.14 13.86
CA PRO A 245 0.50 -15.86 14.53
C PRO A 245 1.23 -14.80 13.71
N ALA A 246 2.27 -15.17 12.95
CA ALA A 246 2.98 -14.23 12.08
C ALA A 246 2.07 -13.67 10.98
N LEU A 247 1.27 -14.53 10.34
CA LEU A 247 0.33 -14.12 9.31
C LEU A 247 -0.77 -13.21 9.89
N PHE A 248 -1.38 -13.58 11.01
CA PHE A 248 -2.39 -12.77 11.69
C PHE A 248 -1.85 -11.37 12.06
N ILE A 249 -0.65 -11.30 12.66
CA ILE A 249 -0.01 -10.03 13.04
C ILE A 249 0.23 -9.16 11.80
N LEU A 250 0.69 -9.76 10.70
CA LEU A 250 0.91 -9.07 9.44
C LEU A 250 -0.38 -8.52 8.85
N GLU A 251 -1.41 -9.35 8.74
CA GLU A 251 -2.70 -8.99 8.17
C GLU A 251 -3.36 -7.85 8.94
N MET A 252 -3.38 -7.93 10.27
CA MET A 252 -3.89 -6.86 11.13
C MET A 252 -3.06 -5.58 11.01
N GLY A 253 -1.73 -5.70 10.93
CA GLY A 253 -0.83 -4.58 10.73
C GLY A 253 -1.07 -3.87 9.39
N LEU A 254 -1.22 -4.63 8.30
CA LEU A 254 -1.52 -4.10 6.97
C LEU A 254 -2.90 -3.46 6.90
N ALA A 255 -3.94 -4.13 7.42
CA ALA A 255 -5.30 -3.61 7.42
C ALA A 255 -5.37 -2.26 8.14
N ARG A 256 -4.84 -2.18 9.36
CA ARG A 256 -4.81 -0.93 10.14
C ARG A 256 -3.97 0.15 9.48
N HIS A 257 -2.88 -0.23 8.82
CA HIS A 257 -2.04 0.72 8.10
C HIS A 257 -2.77 1.32 6.88
N LEU A 258 -3.48 0.50 6.10
CA LEU A 258 -4.31 0.96 5.00
C LEU A 258 -5.47 1.84 5.47
N MET A 259 -6.14 1.47 6.58
CA MET A 259 -7.20 2.29 7.17
C MET A 259 -6.67 3.67 7.59
N ARG A 260 -5.46 3.77 8.13
CA ARG A 260 -4.82 5.08 8.41
C ARG A 260 -4.57 5.92 7.16
N TRP A 261 -4.50 5.32 5.99
CA TRP A 261 -4.42 6.01 4.71
C TRP A 261 -5.80 6.36 4.12
N GLY A 262 -6.90 6.05 4.83
CA GLY A 262 -8.27 6.33 4.42
C GLY A 262 -8.92 5.23 3.58
N PHE A 263 -8.33 4.04 3.52
CA PHE A 263 -8.96 2.87 2.90
C PHE A 263 -9.86 2.18 3.91
N GLU A 264 -11.08 2.69 4.10
CA GLU A 264 -12.03 2.13 5.06
C GLU A 264 -12.76 0.92 4.43
N PRO A 265 -12.69 -0.27 5.05
CA PRO A 265 -13.38 -1.43 4.52
C PRO A 265 -14.88 -1.37 4.81
N THR A 266 -15.70 -1.59 3.78
CA THR A 266 -17.16 -1.73 3.90
C THR A 266 -17.59 -3.19 4.07
N ALA A 267 -16.70 -4.14 3.75
CA ALA A 267 -16.88 -5.56 3.96
C ALA A 267 -15.54 -6.27 4.06
N LEU A 268 -15.53 -7.46 4.66
CA LEU A 268 -14.34 -8.29 4.80
C LEU A 268 -14.59 -9.69 4.27
N ILE A 269 -13.52 -10.32 3.78
CA ILE A 269 -13.49 -11.74 3.41
C ILE A 269 -12.22 -12.32 4.01
N GLY A 270 -12.35 -13.36 4.82
CA GLY A 270 -11.23 -14.15 5.29
C GLY A 270 -11.28 -15.56 4.71
N HIS A 271 -10.14 -16.15 4.41
CA HIS A 271 -10.03 -17.57 4.07
C HIS A 271 -9.36 -18.33 5.20
N SER A 272 -10.03 -19.30 5.80
CA SER A 272 -9.50 -20.08 6.93
C SER A 272 -8.99 -19.16 8.06
N LEU A 273 -7.68 -19.12 8.35
CA LEU A 273 -7.10 -18.19 9.33
C LEU A 273 -7.53 -16.73 9.10
N GLY A 274 -7.61 -16.32 7.84
CA GLY A 274 -8.03 -14.96 7.49
C GLY A 274 -9.42 -14.59 7.99
N GLU A 275 -10.32 -15.54 8.24
CA GLU A 275 -11.61 -15.26 8.88
C GLU A 275 -11.45 -14.86 10.35
N ASN A 276 -10.45 -15.41 11.07
CA ASN A 276 -10.11 -14.93 12.41
C ASN A 276 -9.60 -13.48 12.39
N THR A 277 -8.83 -13.13 11.36
CA THR A 277 -8.38 -11.74 11.13
C THR A 277 -9.57 -10.83 10.82
N ALA A 278 -10.47 -11.26 9.94
CA ALA A 278 -11.70 -10.52 9.61
C ALA A 278 -12.57 -10.31 10.85
N ALA A 279 -12.78 -11.34 11.65
CA ALA A 279 -13.54 -11.28 12.91
C ALA A 279 -12.91 -10.29 13.90
N CYS A 280 -11.60 -10.32 14.07
CA CYS A 280 -10.89 -9.38 14.92
C CYS A 280 -11.02 -7.93 14.41
N LEU A 281 -10.85 -7.70 13.13
CA LEU A 281 -10.98 -6.36 12.53
C LEU A 281 -12.42 -5.86 12.60
N ALA A 282 -13.42 -6.76 12.45
CA ALA A 282 -14.84 -6.46 12.61
C ALA A 282 -15.27 -6.24 14.06
N GLY A 283 -14.40 -6.47 15.04
CA GLY A 283 -14.70 -6.25 16.45
C GLY A 283 -15.45 -7.41 17.14
N VAL A 284 -15.51 -8.59 16.51
CA VAL A 284 -16.10 -9.80 17.13
C VAL A 284 -15.29 -10.24 18.34
N VAL A 285 -13.97 -10.16 18.25
CA VAL A 285 -13.05 -10.50 19.34
C VAL A 285 -11.95 -9.43 19.40
N ASN A 286 -11.49 -9.08 20.59
CA ASN A 286 -10.40 -8.14 20.74
C ASN A 286 -9.07 -8.71 20.22
N TYR A 287 -8.11 -7.83 19.95
CA TYR A 287 -6.85 -8.20 19.30
C TYR A 287 -6.01 -9.19 20.13
N GLU A 288 -5.96 -8.98 21.43
CA GLU A 288 -5.17 -9.79 22.36
C GLU A 288 -5.69 -11.22 22.43
N ASP A 289 -7.00 -11.38 22.49
CA ASP A 289 -7.66 -12.68 22.56
C ASP A 289 -7.67 -13.40 21.22
N ALA A 290 -7.83 -12.66 20.10
CA ALA A 290 -7.69 -13.20 18.75
C ALA A 290 -6.28 -13.75 18.52
N LEU A 291 -5.24 -13.01 18.93
CA LEU A 291 -3.85 -13.47 18.80
C LEU A 291 -3.60 -14.73 19.64
N GLY A 292 -4.16 -14.79 20.88
CA GLY A 292 -4.10 -15.98 21.73
C GLY A 292 -4.80 -17.19 21.10
N LEU A 293 -5.97 -16.97 20.49
CA LEU A 293 -6.72 -18.02 19.77
C LEU A 293 -5.91 -18.57 18.59
N VAL A 294 -5.31 -17.68 17.79
CA VAL A 294 -4.47 -18.06 16.64
C VAL A 294 -3.20 -18.78 17.09
N ALA A 295 -2.58 -18.33 18.18
CA ALA A 295 -1.41 -19.01 18.75
C ALA A 295 -1.77 -20.43 19.28
N LEU A 296 -2.93 -20.57 19.94
CA LEU A 296 -3.43 -21.88 20.36
C LEU A 296 -3.68 -22.79 19.15
N ARG A 297 -4.36 -22.27 18.11
CA ARG A 297 -4.59 -23.00 16.85
C ARG A 297 -3.28 -23.52 16.25
N GLY A 298 -2.24 -22.69 16.22
CA GLY A 298 -0.93 -23.06 15.72
C GLY A 298 -0.29 -24.20 16.54
N ARG A 299 -0.32 -24.12 17.87
CA ARG A 299 0.20 -25.18 18.74
C ARG A 299 -0.57 -26.50 18.58
N LEU A 300 -1.89 -26.45 18.55
CA LEU A 300 -2.71 -27.62 18.32
C LEU A 300 -2.39 -28.30 16.98
N PHE A 301 -2.11 -27.51 15.96
CA PHE A 301 -1.72 -28.02 14.65
C PHE A 301 -0.29 -28.57 14.62
N ASP A 302 0.64 -28.07 15.41
CA ASP A 302 1.97 -28.67 15.57
C ASP A 302 1.90 -30.10 16.16
N ASP A 303 0.90 -30.35 17.02
CA ASP A 303 0.66 -31.65 17.68
C ASP A 303 -0.28 -32.56 16.85
N ALA A 304 -0.85 -32.07 15.75
CA ALA A 304 -1.76 -32.84 14.90
C ALA A 304 -1.05 -33.96 14.14
N ALA A 305 -1.81 -34.98 13.78
CA ALA A 305 -1.30 -36.02 12.88
C ALA A 305 -0.85 -35.42 11.54
N PRO A 306 0.32 -35.83 11.00
CA PRO A 306 0.77 -35.36 9.70
C PRO A 306 -0.27 -35.59 8.60
N GLY A 307 -0.47 -34.57 7.76
CA GLY A 307 -1.43 -34.62 6.67
C GLY A 307 -1.01 -33.77 5.49
N GLY A 308 -1.95 -33.48 4.62
CA GLY A 308 -1.72 -32.60 3.48
C GLY A 308 -3.01 -32.06 2.93
N MET A 309 -2.86 -31.08 2.06
CA MET A 309 -3.97 -30.46 1.32
C MET A 309 -3.66 -30.43 -0.17
N LEU A 310 -4.69 -30.54 -0.99
CA LEU A 310 -4.61 -30.54 -2.45
C LEU A 310 -5.61 -29.51 -3.00
N SER A 311 -5.13 -28.50 -3.70
CA SER A 311 -5.96 -27.58 -4.49
C SER A 311 -6.32 -28.26 -5.82
N VAL A 312 -7.59 -28.32 -6.15
CA VAL A 312 -8.11 -29.03 -7.34
C VAL A 312 -8.93 -28.06 -8.17
N THR A 313 -8.63 -27.97 -9.46
CA THR A 313 -9.40 -27.19 -10.45
C THR A 313 -10.50 -28.05 -11.04
N ALA A 314 -11.57 -28.22 -10.29
CA ALA A 314 -12.80 -28.89 -10.70
C ALA A 314 -13.95 -28.50 -9.80
N ASP A 315 -15.19 -28.75 -10.26
CA ASP A 315 -16.41 -28.51 -9.49
C ASP A 315 -16.51 -29.49 -8.29
N PRO A 316 -17.26 -29.11 -7.24
CA PRO A 316 -17.34 -29.88 -6.00
C PRO A 316 -17.87 -31.31 -6.19
N ASP A 317 -18.78 -31.56 -7.13
CA ASP A 317 -19.37 -32.88 -7.36
C ASP A 317 -18.36 -33.80 -8.05
N THR A 318 -17.61 -33.27 -9.01
CA THR A 318 -16.49 -33.96 -9.66
C THR A 318 -15.42 -34.36 -8.65
N VAL A 319 -15.10 -33.47 -7.68
CA VAL A 319 -14.12 -33.76 -6.61
C VAL A 319 -14.69 -34.83 -5.66
N ARG A 320 -15.92 -34.64 -5.13
CA ARG A 320 -16.56 -35.59 -4.20
C ARG A 320 -16.61 -37.01 -4.75
N ALA A 321 -16.92 -37.18 -6.05
CA ALA A 321 -16.96 -38.49 -6.69
C ALA A 321 -15.60 -39.23 -6.71
N ARG A 322 -14.49 -38.53 -6.42
CA ARG A 322 -13.12 -39.06 -6.46
C ARG A 322 -12.49 -39.22 -5.08
N LEU A 323 -13.15 -38.67 -4.05
CA LEU A 323 -12.67 -38.79 -2.66
C LEU A 323 -12.72 -40.25 -2.21
N GLY A 324 -11.64 -40.69 -1.57
CA GLY A 324 -11.63 -41.92 -0.77
C GLY A 324 -12.20 -41.69 0.63
N PRO A 325 -12.35 -42.73 1.43
CA PRO A 325 -12.99 -42.65 2.75
C PRO A 325 -12.18 -41.86 3.80
N THR A 326 -10.93 -41.54 3.52
CA THR A 326 -9.99 -40.85 4.41
C THR A 326 -9.71 -39.41 3.98
N LEU A 327 -10.37 -38.95 2.90
CA LEU A 327 -10.20 -37.62 2.36
C LEU A 327 -11.47 -36.80 2.57
N ASP A 328 -11.32 -35.57 2.99
CA ASP A 328 -12.39 -34.60 3.18
C ASP A 328 -12.32 -33.47 2.13
N LEU A 329 -13.50 -32.98 1.71
CA LEU A 329 -13.61 -31.75 0.95
C LEU A 329 -13.48 -30.58 1.93
N ALA A 330 -12.27 -30.08 2.07
CA ALA A 330 -11.93 -29.06 3.05
C ALA A 330 -12.50 -27.66 2.74
N ALA A 331 -12.53 -27.29 1.44
CA ALA A 331 -13.08 -26.00 1.01
C ALA A 331 -13.60 -26.05 -0.43
N VAL A 332 -14.63 -25.23 -0.70
CA VAL A 332 -15.11 -24.88 -2.04
C VAL A 332 -14.81 -23.40 -2.25
N ASN A 333 -13.71 -23.11 -2.95
CA ASN A 333 -13.21 -21.76 -3.16
C ASN A 333 -13.85 -21.05 -4.36
N GLY A 334 -14.57 -21.80 -5.18
CA GLY A 334 -15.27 -21.30 -6.35
C GLY A 334 -16.01 -22.42 -7.08
N PRO A 335 -16.75 -22.09 -8.14
CA PRO A 335 -17.50 -23.08 -8.91
C PRO A 335 -16.67 -24.25 -9.44
N GLU A 336 -15.41 -23.96 -9.77
CA GLU A 336 -14.46 -24.94 -10.33
C GLU A 336 -13.15 -24.96 -9.53
N GLN A 337 -13.21 -24.67 -8.23
CA GLN A 337 -12.01 -24.67 -7.38
C GLN A 337 -12.31 -25.19 -5.98
N CYS A 338 -11.70 -26.31 -5.65
CA CYS A 338 -11.86 -26.98 -4.37
C CYS A 338 -10.52 -27.24 -3.70
N THR A 339 -10.56 -27.47 -2.38
CA THR A 339 -9.42 -27.97 -1.61
C THR A 339 -9.84 -29.27 -0.93
N VAL A 340 -9.00 -30.30 -1.07
CA VAL A 340 -9.14 -31.60 -0.40
C VAL A 340 -8.09 -31.71 0.68
N SER A 341 -8.43 -32.32 1.82
CA SER A 341 -7.55 -32.51 2.97
C SER A 341 -7.61 -33.96 3.46
N GLY A 342 -6.50 -34.43 4.03
CA GLY A 342 -6.42 -35.78 4.60
C GLY A 342 -5.00 -36.27 4.81
N PRO A 343 -4.80 -37.57 5.07
CA PRO A 343 -3.45 -38.16 5.20
C PRO A 343 -2.60 -37.94 3.97
N ARG A 344 -1.30 -37.64 4.16
CA ARG A 344 -0.37 -37.30 3.08
C ARG A 344 -0.37 -38.34 1.94
N GLU A 345 -0.33 -39.62 2.27
CA GLU A 345 -0.33 -40.69 1.28
C GLU A 345 -1.61 -40.70 0.42
N ALA A 346 -2.77 -40.40 1.04
CA ALA A 346 -4.04 -40.34 0.31
C ALA A 346 -4.11 -39.09 -0.58
N ILE A 347 -3.55 -37.96 -0.13
CA ILE A 347 -3.43 -36.74 -0.93
C ILE A 347 -2.54 -36.99 -2.16
N ASP A 348 -1.37 -37.60 -1.98
CA ASP A 348 -0.44 -37.91 -3.09
C ASP A 348 -1.07 -38.88 -4.10
N ALA A 349 -1.79 -39.89 -3.61
CA ALA A 349 -2.52 -40.82 -4.46
C ALA A 349 -3.66 -40.13 -5.26
N LEU A 350 -4.40 -39.22 -4.62
CA LEU A 350 -5.43 -38.45 -5.30
C LEU A 350 -4.81 -37.51 -6.35
N ALA A 351 -3.71 -36.82 -6.04
CA ALA A 351 -3.03 -35.95 -6.97
C ALA A 351 -2.58 -36.70 -8.23
N ALA A 352 -1.96 -37.90 -8.09
CA ALA A 352 -1.56 -38.73 -9.19
C ALA A 352 -2.73 -39.25 -10.04
N LYS A 353 -3.86 -39.58 -9.39
CA LYS A 353 -5.09 -39.96 -10.08
C LYS A 353 -5.67 -38.82 -10.91
N LEU A 354 -5.79 -37.62 -10.33
CA LEU A 354 -6.32 -36.44 -11.03
C LEU A 354 -5.44 -36.04 -12.21
N ASP A 355 -4.12 -36.08 -12.06
CA ASP A 355 -3.17 -35.84 -13.15
C ASP A 355 -3.40 -36.82 -14.31
N SER A 356 -3.58 -38.12 -14.01
CA SER A 356 -3.89 -39.15 -15.03
C SER A 356 -5.24 -38.93 -15.74
N GLU A 357 -6.17 -38.25 -15.11
CA GLU A 357 -7.47 -37.87 -15.67
C GLU A 357 -7.46 -36.50 -16.37
N GLY A 358 -6.31 -35.78 -16.36
CA GLY A 358 -6.15 -34.44 -16.94
C GLY A 358 -6.80 -33.32 -16.13
N ILE A 359 -7.03 -33.53 -14.84
CA ILE A 359 -7.55 -32.53 -13.91
C ILE A 359 -6.37 -31.84 -13.19
N ASP A 360 -6.26 -30.51 -13.33
CA ASP A 360 -5.18 -29.76 -12.66
C ASP A 360 -5.36 -29.80 -11.14
N ALA A 361 -4.33 -30.28 -10.45
CA ALA A 361 -4.30 -30.39 -9.01
C ALA A 361 -2.89 -30.11 -8.48
N ARG A 362 -2.80 -29.33 -7.38
CA ARG A 362 -1.54 -28.90 -6.79
C ARG A 362 -1.54 -29.14 -5.29
N VAL A 363 -0.50 -29.81 -4.81
CA VAL A 363 -0.28 -29.98 -3.38
C VAL A 363 0.01 -28.61 -2.75
N VAL A 364 -0.74 -28.28 -1.72
CA VAL A 364 -0.49 -27.07 -0.93
C VAL A 364 0.73 -27.31 -0.04
N PRO A 365 1.69 -26.39 0.06
CA PRO A 365 2.93 -26.58 0.82
C PRO A 365 2.70 -26.43 2.34
N ILE A 366 1.88 -27.30 2.91
CA ILE A 366 1.61 -27.43 4.34
C ILE A 366 1.54 -28.92 4.70
N ASP A 367 1.96 -29.26 5.91
CA ASP A 367 2.03 -30.64 6.39
C ASP A 367 0.89 -30.98 7.37
N ILE A 368 -0.26 -30.32 7.20
CA ILE A 368 -1.44 -30.49 8.05
C ILE A 368 -2.64 -30.80 7.15
N ALA A 369 -3.51 -31.65 7.66
CA ALA A 369 -4.84 -31.88 7.09
C ALA A 369 -5.88 -30.97 7.76
N ALA A 370 -5.73 -29.63 7.59
CA ALA A 370 -6.69 -28.69 8.11
C ALA A 370 -8.08 -28.88 7.46
N HIS A 371 -9.15 -28.54 8.21
CA HIS A 371 -10.53 -28.66 7.74
C HIS A 371 -10.92 -30.09 7.33
N SER A 372 -10.45 -31.10 8.09
CA SER A 372 -10.77 -32.51 7.88
C SER A 372 -11.10 -33.20 9.21
N SER A 373 -11.58 -34.42 9.12
CA SER A 373 -11.81 -35.27 10.28
C SER A 373 -10.58 -35.51 11.16
N LEU A 374 -9.36 -35.31 10.63
CA LEU A 374 -8.11 -35.41 11.38
C LEU A 374 -7.92 -34.33 12.45
N VAL A 375 -8.63 -33.21 12.37
CA VAL A 375 -8.57 -32.14 13.40
C VAL A 375 -9.63 -32.29 14.49
N GLU A 376 -10.54 -33.25 14.41
CA GLU A 376 -11.57 -33.47 15.44
C GLU A 376 -11.01 -33.56 16.87
N PRO A 377 -9.87 -34.26 17.14
CA PRO A 377 -9.30 -34.31 18.49
C PRO A 377 -8.86 -32.95 19.05
N LEU A 378 -8.71 -31.93 18.19
CA LEU A 378 -8.26 -30.58 18.55
C LEU A 378 -9.43 -29.67 18.91
N LEU A 379 -10.65 -30.05 18.60
CA LEU A 379 -11.84 -29.19 18.76
C LEU A 379 -12.14 -28.89 20.24
N GLU A 380 -12.03 -29.87 21.16
CA GLU A 380 -12.37 -29.67 22.56
C GLU A 380 -11.50 -28.57 23.24
N PRO A 381 -10.14 -28.62 23.20
CA PRO A 381 -9.34 -27.56 23.80
C PRO A 381 -9.51 -26.21 23.10
N PHE A 382 -9.76 -26.20 21.78
CA PHE A 382 -9.99 -24.98 21.02
C PHE A 382 -11.33 -24.32 21.39
N GLU A 383 -12.40 -25.10 21.47
CA GLU A 383 -13.73 -24.60 21.89
C GLU A 383 -13.74 -24.15 23.35
N ALA A 384 -13.03 -24.85 24.25
CA ALA A 384 -12.88 -24.44 25.63
C ALA A 384 -12.24 -23.06 25.75
N TYR A 385 -11.24 -22.76 24.94
CA TYR A 385 -10.65 -21.42 24.88
C TYR A 385 -11.65 -20.40 24.34
N LEU A 386 -12.35 -20.69 23.25
CA LEU A 386 -13.37 -19.80 22.67
C LEU A 386 -14.47 -19.44 23.67
N ARG A 387 -14.93 -20.38 24.49
CA ARG A 387 -15.92 -20.14 25.55
C ARG A 387 -15.43 -19.24 26.68
N SER A 388 -14.13 -19.05 26.82
CA SER A 388 -13.54 -18.10 27.78
C SER A 388 -13.43 -16.67 27.25
N LEU A 389 -13.70 -16.47 25.95
CA LEU A 389 -13.61 -15.17 25.28
C LEU A 389 -14.94 -14.42 25.33
N GLU A 390 -14.87 -13.11 25.32
CA GLU A 390 -16.02 -12.24 25.09
C GLU A 390 -16.16 -11.98 23.59
N LEU A 391 -17.21 -12.54 22.98
CA LEU A 391 -17.52 -12.39 21.56
C LEU A 391 -18.65 -11.39 21.36
N HIS A 392 -18.54 -10.54 20.33
CA HIS A 392 -19.49 -9.47 20.03
C HIS A 392 -20.00 -9.58 18.57
N PRO A 393 -21.18 -9.02 18.27
CA PRO A 393 -21.63 -8.86 16.90
C PRO A 393 -20.65 -8.05 16.06
N PRO A 394 -20.46 -8.38 14.76
CA PRO A 394 -19.51 -7.70 13.89
C PRO A 394 -19.94 -6.27 13.58
N GLN A 395 -19.02 -5.32 13.65
CA GLN A 395 -19.23 -3.92 13.28
C GLN A 395 -19.00 -3.68 11.78
N ILE A 396 -18.26 -4.57 11.11
CA ILE A 396 -18.03 -4.58 9.68
C ILE A 396 -18.53 -5.92 9.16
N PRO A 397 -19.44 -5.98 8.17
CA PRO A 397 -19.94 -7.24 7.64
C PRO A 397 -18.83 -8.07 7.00
N PHE A 398 -18.82 -9.37 7.21
CA PHE A 398 -17.89 -10.28 6.54
C PHE A 398 -18.56 -11.61 6.16
N LEU A 399 -17.94 -12.30 5.20
CA LEU A 399 -18.45 -13.58 4.71
C LEU A 399 -17.98 -14.72 5.62
N SER A 400 -18.91 -15.60 5.96
CA SER A 400 -18.65 -16.85 6.68
C SER A 400 -18.07 -17.90 5.74
N ASN A 401 -16.94 -18.52 6.10
CA ASN A 401 -16.39 -19.66 5.35
C ASN A 401 -17.27 -20.92 5.48
N ARG A 402 -18.07 -21.01 6.54
CA ARG A 402 -18.92 -22.17 6.77
C ARG A 402 -20.19 -22.16 5.93
N THR A 403 -20.80 -20.99 5.76
CA THR A 403 -22.09 -20.85 5.06
C THR A 403 -21.95 -20.27 3.64
N GLY A 404 -20.82 -19.60 3.34
CA GLY A 404 -20.62 -18.87 2.09
C GLY A 404 -21.51 -17.63 1.94
N THR A 405 -22.13 -17.18 3.04
CA THR A 405 -23.00 -16.01 3.11
C THR A 405 -22.47 -15.00 4.14
N TRP A 406 -23.14 -13.86 4.28
CA TRP A 406 -22.83 -12.92 5.36
C TRP A 406 -23.02 -13.60 6.72
N ILE A 407 -22.00 -13.48 7.59
CA ILE A 407 -22.10 -13.99 8.96
C ILE A 407 -23.20 -13.25 9.71
N THR A 408 -23.96 -13.99 10.53
CA THR A 408 -24.97 -13.41 11.40
C THR A 408 -24.40 -13.09 12.78
N ASP A 409 -25.09 -12.22 13.54
CA ASP A 409 -24.70 -11.89 14.91
C ASP A 409 -24.63 -13.15 15.80
N ASP A 410 -25.60 -14.07 15.63
CA ASP A 410 -25.66 -15.32 16.38
C ASP A 410 -24.48 -16.24 16.05
N GLU A 411 -24.12 -16.38 14.77
CA GLU A 411 -22.95 -17.16 14.35
C GLU A 411 -21.64 -16.54 14.86
N ALA A 412 -21.51 -15.22 14.74
CA ALA A 412 -20.29 -14.52 15.16
C ALA A 412 -20.03 -14.62 16.67
N THR A 413 -21.09 -14.70 17.47
CA THR A 413 -21.00 -14.76 18.95
C THR A 413 -21.05 -16.18 19.51
N ASP A 414 -21.19 -17.21 18.66
CA ASP A 414 -21.23 -18.60 19.07
C ASP A 414 -19.83 -19.25 19.08
N PRO A 415 -19.26 -19.64 20.25
CA PRO A 415 -18.02 -20.39 20.29
C PRO A 415 -18.02 -21.68 19.47
N ALA A 416 -19.18 -22.35 19.35
CA ALA A 416 -19.31 -23.58 18.57
C ALA A 416 -19.17 -23.34 17.04
N TYR A 417 -19.59 -22.16 16.55
CA TYR A 417 -19.35 -21.77 15.16
C TYR A 417 -17.86 -21.73 14.86
N TRP A 418 -17.08 -21.05 15.73
CA TRP A 418 -15.63 -20.90 15.56
C TRP A 418 -14.86 -22.20 15.76
N ALA A 419 -15.32 -23.06 16.66
CA ALA A 419 -14.74 -24.40 16.80
C ALA A 419 -14.96 -25.24 15.54
N ALA A 420 -16.16 -25.21 15.00
CA ALA A 420 -16.49 -25.94 13.78
C ALA A 420 -15.91 -25.32 12.49
N HIS A 421 -15.30 -24.13 12.58
CA HIS A 421 -14.53 -23.49 11.50
C HIS A 421 -13.07 -24.02 11.43
N LEU A 422 -12.54 -24.67 12.51
CA LEU A 422 -11.19 -25.23 12.54
C LEU A 422 -10.99 -26.37 11.54
#